data_376cf150720c816dd6ff2dcbfe6fcebb
#
_entry.id   376cf150720c816dd6ff2dcbfe6fcebb
#
_cell.length_a   1.000
_cell.length_b   1.000
_cell.length_c   1.000
_cell.angle_alpha   90.00
_cell.angle_beta   90.00
_cell.angle_gamma   90.00
#
_symmetry.space_group_name_H-M   'P 1'
#
loop_
_entity.id
_entity.type
_entity.pdbx_description
1 polymer ?
#
loop_
_entity_poly.entity_id
_entity_poly.type
_entity_poly.pdbx_seq_one_letter_code
_entity_poly.pdbx_strand_id
1 'polypeptide(L)'
;MARAIPDWVITEDFDDVDLGVIATGKEGEVGLIERIAHDGVRSHLIARKRYRPRTVKKGELQALGFERAPTFRNDIMYRDGRNYGKRSRDRRAVETMTNYGKELVKQKWLGHEYEVMSAVWEVGGSVPFPISVADDGGLLLEYIGDDVQAAPRLAQARLSKPELLDAWEQLCENVRLVTEAGYAHADLSAYNALWWKGRLWLIDFPQAVDLVQSPHGFDLLHRDAMNVSTWFASKGVDADGEALFAELLACAF
;
A
#
# COMPACT_ATOMS: atom_id res chain seq x y z
N MET A 1 10.26 16.81 13.44
CA MET A 1 10.95 15.72 14.16
C MET A 1 10.41 14.40 13.62
N ALA A 2 11.27 13.44 13.28
CA ALA A 2 10.78 12.12 12.87
C ALA A 2 9.88 11.52 13.95
N ARG A 3 8.75 10.93 13.56
CA ARG A 3 7.82 10.25 14.47
C ARG A 3 8.50 9.01 15.03
N ALA A 4 8.42 8.79 16.35
CA ALA A 4 9.06 7.66 16.99
C ALA A 4 8.41 6.32 16.54
N ILE A 5 9.23 5.26 16.47
CA ILE A 5 8.71 3.89 16.25
C ILE A 5 7.66 3.61 17.33
N PRO A 6 6.49 3.05 16.99
CA PRO A 6 5.48 2.73 17.98
C PRO A 6 5.99 1.74 19.04
N ASP A 7 5.64 1.97 20.30
CA ASP A 7 6.12 1.16 21.44
C ASP A 7 5.71 -0.32 21.36
N TRP A 8 4.67 -0.63 20.59
CA TRP A 8 4.23 -2.02 20.40
C TRP A 8 5.13 -2.82 19.45
N VAL A 9 5.98 -2.16 18.64
CA VAL A 9 6.86 -2.84 17.67
C VAL A 9 8.02 -3.51 18.41
N ILE A 10 8.08 -4.83 18.32
CA ILE A 10 9.22 -5.61 18.82
C ILE A 10 10.29 -5.62 17.73
N THR A 11 11.47 -5.07 18.02
CA THR A 11 12.57 -4.90 17.05
C THR A 11 13.76 -5.84 17.32
N GLU A 12 13.88 -6.39 18.50
CA GLU A 12 15.02 -7.21 18.93
C GLU A 12 14.53 -8.45 19.70
N ASP A 13 15.30 -9.51 19.68
CA ASP A 13 15.11 -10.74 20.45
C ASP A 13 13.68 -11.32 20.33
N PHE A 14 13.28 -11.69 19.10
CA PHE A 14 11.95 -12.22 18.79
C PHE A 14 11.99 -13.43 17.86
N ASP A 15 10.91 -14.20 17.88
CA ASP A 15 10.56 -15.21 16.89
C ASP A 15 9.30 -14.79 16.11
N ASP A 16 9.28 -15.07 14.82
CA ASP A 16 8.12 -14.85 13.95
C ASP A 16 7.43 -16.20 13.63
N VAL A 17 6.17 -16.33 14.02
CA VAL A 17 5.33 -17.49 13.76
C VAL A 17 4.38 -17.18 12.61
N ASP A 18 4.46 -17.94 11.51
CA ASP A 18 3.56 -17.78 10.36
C ASP A 18 2.19 -18.38 10.67
N LEU A 19 1.16 -17.54 10.66
CA LEU A 19 -0.24 -17.93 10.91
C LEU A 19 -1.03 -18.18 9.61
N GLY A 20 -0.35 -18.08 8.45
CA GLY A 20 -0.96 -18.36 7.15
C GLY A 20 -1.44 -17.12 6.40
N VAL A 21 -2.11 -17.34 5.27
CA VAL A 21 -2.58 -16.30 4.36
C VAL A 21 -3.96 -15.80 4.77
N ILE A 22 -4.12 -14.48 4.95
CA ILE A 22 -5.38 -13.83 5.32
C ILE A 22 -6.06 -13.14 4.14
N ALA A 23 -5.32 -12.76 3.11
CA ALA A 23 -5.88 -12.16 1.91
C ALA A 23 -5.05 -12.50 0.68
N THR A 24 -5.74 -12.64 -0.45
CA THR A 24 -5.13 -12.92 -1.74
C THR A 24 -5.66 -11.94 -2.77
N GLY A 25 -4.77 -11.17 -3.41
CA GLY A 25 -5.10 -10.21 -4.45
C GLY A 25 -4.51 -10.60 -5.82
N LYS A 26 -4.70 -9.76 -6.83
CA LYS A 26 -4.17 -9.97 -8.19
C LYS A 26 -2.64 -9.94 -8.23
N GLU A 27 -2.02 -9.09 -7.41
CA GLU A 27 -0.58 -8.78 -7.44
C GLU A 27 0.22 -9.50 -6.35
N GLY A 28 -0.46 -10.02 -5.31
CA GLY A 28 0.20 -10.65 -4.20
C GLY A 28 -0.73 -11.31 -3.21
N GLU A 29 -0.18 -11.65 -2.08
CA GLU A 29 -0.87 -12.19 -0.93
C GLU A 29 -0.46 -11.45 0.34
N VAL A 30 -1.33 -11.43 1.32
CA VAL A 30 -1.05 -10.93 2.67
C VAL A 30 -1.14 -12.10 3.63
N GLY A 31 -0.02 -12.44 4.25
CA GLY A 31 0.07 -13.38 5.35
C GLY A 31 -0.06 -12.68 6.69
N LEU A 32 -0.39 -13.43 7.71
CA LEU A 32 -0.38 -13.02 9.10
C LEU A 32 0.80 -13.69 9.80
N ILE A 33 1.54 -12.91 10.58
CA ILE A 33 2.64 -13.36 11.42
C ILE A 33 2.34 -12.93 12.84
N GLU A 34 2.56 -13.80 13.81
CA GLU A 34 2.70 -13.41 15.20
C GLU A 34 4.18 -13.25 15.54
N ARG A 35 4.57 -12.05 15.94
CA ARG A 35 5.91 -11.78 16.45
C ARG A 35 5.89 -11.87 17.96
N ILE A 36 6.72 -12.74 18.52
CA ILE A 36 6.78 -13.05 19.95
C ILE A 36 8.17 -12.67 20.46
N ALA A 37 8.25 -11.77 21.43
CA ALA A 37 9.51 -11.43 22.08
C ALA A 37 10.03 -12.62 22.90
N HIS A 38 11.35 -12.78 22.98
CA HIS A 38 11.97 -13.85 23.77
C HIS A 38 11.71 -13.72 25.28
N ASP A 39 11.18 -12.57 25.74
CA ASP A 39 10.69 -12.42 27.12
C ASP A 39 9.42 -13.26 27.41
N GLY A 40 8.76 -13.77 26.36
CA GLY A 40 7.55 -14.59 26.44
C GLY A 40 6.30 -13.84 26.92
N VAL A 41 6.37 -12.51 27.03
CA VAL A 41 5.27 -11.67 27.55
C VAL A 41 4.65 -10.81 26.44
N ARG A 42 5.48 -10.27 25.56
CA ARG A 42 5.04 -9.37 24.48
C ARG A 42 4.87 -10.14 23.19
N SER A 43 3.70 -10.03 22.56
CA SER A 43 3.50 -10.45 21.18
C SER A 43 2.61 -9.46 20.45
N HIS A 44 2.72 -9.42 19.12
CA HIS A 44 1.81 -8.67 18.28
C HIS A 44 1.69 -9.29 16.88
N LEU A 45 0.57 -8.98 16.22
CA LEU A 45 0.29 -9.44 14.87
C LEU A 45 0.89 -8.48 13.83
N ILE A 46 1.48 -9.05 12.78
CA ILE A 46 2.12 -8.37 11.66
C ILE A 46 1.48 -8.87 10.36
N ALA A 47 1.13 -7.96 9.47
CA ALA A 47 0.77 -8.28 8.10
C ALA A 47 2.03 -8.40 7.25
N ARG A 48 2.23 -9.56 6.60
CA ARG A 48 3.32 -9.78 5.65
C ARG A 48 2.79 -9.76 4.23
N LYS A 49 3.03 -8.66 3.50
CA LYS A 49 2.66 -8.50 2.10
C LYS A 49 3.75 -9.10 1.20
N ARG A 50 3.39 -10.07 0.37
CA ARG A 50 4.27 -10.70 -0.62
C ARG A 50 3.73 -10.49 -2.01
N TYR A 51 4.58 -10.02 -2.92
CA TYR A 51 4.24 -9.96 -4.35
C TYR A 51 4.48 -11.31 -5.02
N ARG A 52 3.56 -11.70 -5.89
CA ARG A 52 3.64 -12.98 -6.60
C ARG A 52 4.80 -13.01 -7.59
N PRO A 53 5.62 -14.07 -7.60
CA PRO A 53 6.63 -14.23 -8.62
C PRO A 53 5.97 -14.40 -10.00
N ARG A 54 6.42 -13.60 -10.98
CA ARG A 54 5.92 -13.62 -12.36
C ARG A 54 6.37 -14.82 -13.20
N THR A 55 7.13 -15.74 -12.65
CA THR A 55 7.73 -16.90 -13.35
C THR A 55 6.90 -18.17 -13.32
N VAL A 56 5.80 -18.19 -12.58
CA VAL A 56 4.96 -19.40 -12.46
C VAL A 56 4.22 -19.62 -13.78
N LYS A 57 4.39 -20.78 -14.38
CA LYS A 57 3.69 -21.20 -15.60
C LYS A 57 2.19 -21.24 -15.32
N LYS A 58 1.35 -21.02 -16.37
CA LYS A 58 -0.11 -20.96 -16.23
C LYS A 58 -0.72 -22.16 -15.46
N GLY A 59 -0.14 -23.36 -15.59
CA GLY A 59 -0.57 -24.56 -14.86
C GLY A 59 -0.20 -24.58 -13.37
N GLU A 60 0.91 -23.93 -13.00
CA GLU A 60 1.34 -23.81 -11.60
C GLU A 60 0.54 -22.71 -10.88
N LEU A 61 0.15 -21.65 -11.60
CA LEU A 61 -0.76 -20.63 -11.10
C LEU A 61 -2.13 -21.22 -10.75
N GLN A 62 -2.66 -22.12 -11.60
CA GLN A 62 -3.91 -22.83 -11.32
C GLN A 62 -3.80 -23.77 -10.12
N ALA A 63 -2.67 -24.46 -9.95
CA ALA A 63 -2.40 -25.32 -8.80
C ALA A 63 -2.29 -24.52 -7.48
N LEU A 64 -1.94 -23.21 -7.58
CA LEU A 64 -1.90 -22.26 -6.45
C LEU A 64 -3.19 -21.45 -6.28
N GLY A 65 -4.27 -21.79 -7.02
CA GLY A 65 -5.58 -21.14 -6.91
C GLY A 65 -5.74 -19.82 -7.67
N PHE A 66 -4.88 -19.51 -8.65
CA PHE A 66 -4.89 -18.24 -9.36
C PHE A 66 -5.42 -18.34 -10.79
N GLU A 67 -6.47 -17.59 -11.12
CA GLU A 67 -7.07 -17.64 -12.47
C GLU A 67 -6.31 -16.87 -13.57
N ARG A 68 -5.52 -15.85 -13.26
CA ARG A 68 -4.80 -15.03 -14.24
C ARG A 68 -3.45 -14.54 -13.74
N ALA A 69 -2.45 -14.48 -14.64
CA ALA A 69 -1.18 -13.81 -14.37
C ALA A 69 -1.36 -12.28 -14.33
N PRO A 70 -0.76 -11.56 -13.38
CA PRO A 70 -0.84 -10.11 -13.32
C PRO A 70 -0.22 -9.46 -14.56
N THR A 71 -0.89 -8.46 -15.13
CA THR A 71 -0.43 -7.71 -16.30
C THR A 71 0.14 -6.36 -15.85
N PHE A 72 1.45 -6.27 -15.70
CA PHE A 72 2.19 -5.05 -15.35
C PHE A 72 2.33 -4.04 -16.53
N ARG A 73 1.66 -4.27 -17.67
CA ARG A 73 1.73 -3.37 -18.82
C ARG A 73 1.14 -1.98 -18.58
N ASN A 74 0.32 -1.84 -17.53
CA ASN A 74 -0.29 -0.56 -17.12
C ASN A 74 0.39 0.07 -15.91
N ASP A 75 1.45 -0.54 -15.38
CA ASP A 75 2.21 -0.03 -14.27
C ASP A 75 2.99 1.22 -14.68
N ILE A 76 2.76 2.32 -13.97
CA ILE A 76 3.39 3.62 -14.22
C ILE A 76 4.88 3.55 -13.98
N MET A 77 5.33 2.87 -12.93
CA MET A 77 6.75 2.65 -12.65
C MET A 77 7.43 1.82 -13.73
N TYR A 78 6.73 0.83 -14.32
CA TYR A 78 7.24 0.05 -15.46
C TYR A 78 7.33 0.89 -16.74
N ARG A 79 6.37 1.79 -16.96
CA ARG A 79 6.34 2.68 -18.14
C ARG A 79 7.40 3.77 -18.09
N ASP A 80 7.74 4.25 -16.90
CA ASP A 80 8.72 5.32 -16.68
C ASP A 80 10.17 4.85 -16.71
N GLY A 81 10.47 3.67 -17.19
CA GLY A 81 11.77 3.00 -17.49
C GLY A 81 13.10 3.61 -16.98
N ARG A 82 13.03 4.83 -16.48
CA ARG A 82 14.18 5.66 -16.05
C ARG A 82 14.77 5.24 -14.71
N ASN A 83 14.00 4.52 -13.87
CA ASN A 83 14.40 4.14 -12.51
C ASN A 83 15.00 2.72 -12.38
N TYR A 84 15.03 1.94 -13.46
CA TYR A 84 15.55 0.57 -13.42
C TYR A 84 17.06 0.50 -13.66
N GLY A 85 17.83 0.94 -12.65
CA GLY A 85 19.24 0.63 -12.54
C GLY A 85 20.20 1.60 -13.22
N LYS A 86 21.20 2.04 -12.46
CA LYS A 86 22.38 2.79 -12.94
C LYS A 86 23.27 1.94 -13.86
N ARG A 87 23.07 0.59 -13.91
CA ARG A 87 23.87 -0.34 -14.71
C ARG A 87 23.09 -0.77 -15.96
N SER A 88 23.71 -0.72 -17.11
CA SER A 88 23.12 -1.13 -18.40
C SER A 88 22.61 -2.59 -18.40
N ARG A 89 23.27 -3.46 -17.61
CA ARG A 89 22.87 -4.87 -17.41
C ARG A 89 21.51 -5.00 -16.74
N ASP A 90 21.26 -4.22 -15.68
CA ASP A 90 20.01 -4.30 -14.90
C ASP A 90 18.83 -3.80 -15.75
N ARG A 91 19.04 -2.67 -16.45
CA ARG A 91 18.04 -2.14 -17.38
C ARG A 91 17.68 -3.15 -18.47
N ARG A 92 18.67 -3.78 -19.11
CA ARG A 92 18.45 -4.81 -20.13
C ARG A 92 17.72 -6.04 -19.57
N ALA A 93 18.06 -6.47 -18.34
CA ALA A 93 17.41 -7.59 -17.68
C ALA A 93 15.93 -7.31 -17.38
N VAL A 94 15.59 -6.06 -16.99
CA VAL A 94 14.21 -5.62 -16.78
C VAL A 94 13.47 -5.48 -18.11
N GLU A 95 14.05 -4.85 -19.13
CA GLU A 95 13.47 -4.71 -20.46
C GLU A 95 13.13 -6.08 -21.10
N THR A 96 14.00 -7.07 -20.92
CA THR A 96 13.81 -8.43 -21.47
C THR A 96 13.09 -9.36 -20.52
N MET A 97 12.70 -8.89 -19.32
CA MET A 97 11.95 -9.64 -18.30
C MET A 97 12.59 -10.99 -17.95
N THR A 98 13.92 -11.03 -17.85
CA THR A 98 14.63 -12.21 -17.33
C THR A 98 14.23 -12.48 -15.87
N ASN A 99 14.51 -13.68 -15.34
CA ASN A 99 14.23 -13.99 -13.93
C ASN A 99 14.92 -13.00 -12.98
N TYR A 100 16.16 -12.63 -13.28
CA TYR A 100 16.90 -11.60 -12.56
C TYR A 100 16.23 -10.22 -12.67
N GLY A 101 15.79 -9.82 -13.88
CA GLY A 101 15.08 -8.56 -14.08
C GLY A 101 13.76 -8.50 -13.32
N LYS A 102 13.03 -9.61 -13.25
CA LYS A 102 11.77 -9.71 -12.48
C LYS A 102 12.00 -9.57 -10.98
N GLU A 103 13.07 -10.17 -10.46
CA GLU A 103 13.42 -10.04 -9.05
C GLU A 103 13.85 -8.60 -8.71
N LEU A 104 14.63 -7.95 -9.59
CA LEU A 104 14.95 -6.53 -9.43
C LEU A 104 13.71 -5.64 -9.39
N VAL A 105 12.71 -5.89 -10.23
CA VAL A 105 11.43 -5.15 -10.22
C VAL A 105 10.71 -5.36 -8.90
N LYS A 106 10.61 -6.61 -8.43
CA LYS A 106 9.97 -6.94 -7.15
C LYS A 106 10.63 -6.24 -5.96
N GLN A 107 11.96 -6.31 -5.86
CA GLN A 107 12.72 -5.66 -4.79
C GLN A 107 12.54 -4.14 -4.79
N LYS A 108 12.51 -3.52 -5.97
CA LYS A 108 12.26 -2.09 -6.10
C LYS A 108 10.86 -1.70 -5.68
N TRP A 109 9.86 -2.48 -6.00
CA TRP A 109 8.48 -2.21 -5.58
C TRP A 109 8.32 -2.27 -4.07
N LEU A 110 8.88 -3.31 -3.45
CA LEU A 110 8.85 -3.44 -1.99
C LEU A 110 9.58 -2.28 -1.30
N GLY A 111 10.77 -1.93 -1.79
CA GLY A 111 11.53 -0.79 -1.27
C GLY A 111 10.78 0.52 -1.46
N HIS A 112 10.21 0.75 -2.63
CA HIS A 112 9.44 1.95 -2.93
C HIS A 112 8.18 2.06 -2.07
N GLU A 113 7.39 0.98 -1.95
CA GLU A 113 6.19 0.98 -1.09
C GLU A 113 6.56 1.24 0.37
N TYR A 114 7.65 0.63 0.86
CA TYR A 114 8.17 0.88 2.21
C TYR A 114 8.56 2.36 2.40
N GLU A 115 9.30 2.94 1.46
CA GLU A 115 9.74 4.35 1.50
C GLU A 115 8.55 5.31 1.52
N VAL A 116 7.57 5.10 0.62
CA VAL A 116 6.36 5.95 0.55
C VAL A 116 5.55 5.84 1.84
N MET A 117 5.26 4.62 2.31
CA MET A 117 4.49 4.42 3.54
C MET A 117 5.20 5.02 4.75
N SER A 118 6.54 4.91 4.82
CA SER A 118 7.35 5.54 5.87
C SER A 118 7.21 7.06 5.85
N ALA A 119 7.35 7.68 4.67
CA ALA A 119 7.21 9.13 4.53
C ALA A 119 5.82 9.63 4.91
N VAL A 120 4.76 8.92 4.46
CA VAL A 120 3.37 9.25 4.82
C VAL A 120 3.13 9.08 6.33
N TRP A 121 3.66 8.02 6.94
CA TRP A 121 3.54 7.78 8.37
C TRP A 121 4.27 8.86 9.18
N GLU A 122 5.45 9.31 8.76
CA GLU A 122 6.23 10.36 9.43
C GLU A 122 5.50 11.72 9.48
N VAL A 123 4.74 12.08 8.46
CA VAL A 123 3.92 13.30 8.44
C VAL A 123 2.58 13.13 9.17
N GLY A 124 2.28 11.95 9.73
CA GLY A 124 1.08 11.69 10.52
C GLY A 124 -0.04 10.97 9.79
N GLY A 125 0.16 10.58 8.53
CA GLY A 125 -0.82 9.85 7.74
C GLY A 125 -1.25 8.53 8.40
N SER A 126 -2.51 8.18 8.24
CA SER A 126 -3.07 6.91 8.68
C SER A 126 -2.77 5.82 7.67
N VAL A 127 -1.59 5.27 7.75
CA VAL A 127 -1.14 4.07 7.03
C VAL A 127 -0.70 3.02 8.03
N PRO A 128 -0.81 1.71 7.75
CA PRO A 128 -0.18 0.69 8.58
C PRO A 128 1.30 1.00 8.76
N PHE A 129 1.81 0.97 9.99
CA PHE A 129 3.22 1.24 10.25
C PHE A 129 4.11 0.29 9.45
N PRO A 130 5.00 0.79 8.57
CA PRO A 130 5.92 -0.05 7.82
C PRO A 130 7.08 -0.48 8.71
N ILE A 131 7.11 -1.76 9.08
CA ILE A 131 8.09 -2.30 10.03
C ILE A 131 9.44 -2.52 9.34
N SER A 132 9.45 -3.31 8.27
CA SER A 132 10.68 -3.60 7.50
C SER A 132 10.36 -4.31 6.19
N VAL A 133 11.37 -4.39 5.32
CA VAL A 133 11.39 -5.34 4.21
C VAL A 133 12.11 -6.60 4.68
N ALA A 134 11.45 -7.75 4.64
CA ALA A 134 12.01 -9.02 5.07
C ALA A 134 12.97 -9.60 4.01
N ASP A 135 13.92 -10.43 4.44
CA ASP A 135 14.94 -11.05 3.57
C ASP A 135 14.31 -11.95 2.48
N ASP A 136 13.17 -12.54 2.75
CA ASP A 136 12.38 -13.35 1.80
C ASP A 136 11.64 -12.52 0.74
N GLY A 137 11.82 -11.20 0.78
CA GLY A 137 11.18 -10.25 -0.14
C GLY A 137 9.70 -10.02 0.20
N GLY A 138 9.33 -10.01 1.45
CA GLY A 138 8.05 -9.55 1.98
C GLY A 138 8.14 -8.16 2.60
N LEU A 139 7.06 -7.37 2.54
CA LEU A 139 6.90 -6.12 3.29
C LEU A 139 6.15 -6.42 4.59
N LEU A 140 6.79 -6.15 5.73
CA LEU A 140 6.19 -6.29 7.05
C LEU A 140 5.54 -4.99 7.48
N LEU A 141 4.26 -5.07 7.79
CA LEU A 141 3.40 -3.93 8.13
C LEU A 141 2.65 -4.19 9.43
N GLU A 142 2.24 -3.14 10.10
CA GLU A 142 1.22 -3.21 11.14
C GLU A 142 0.00 -3.98 10.63
N TYR A 143 -0.46 -4.94 11.40
CA TYR A 143 -1.73 -5.61 11.12
C TYR A 143 -2.89 -4.77 11.63
N ILE A 144 -3.80 -4.40 10.75
CA ILE A 144 -5.02 -3.68 11.11
C ILE A 144 -6.15 -4.69 11.25
N GLY A 145 -6.59 -4.90 12.49
CA GLY A 145 -7.60 -5.91 12.83
C GLY A 145 -7.57 -6.26 14.31
N ASP A 146 -8.12 -7.41 14.64
CA ASP A 146 -7.99 -8.07 15.94
C ASP A 146 -7.68 -9.56 15.77
N ASP A 147 -7.67 -10.32 16.85
CA ASP A 147 -7.34 -11.76 16.84
C ASP A 147 -8.37 -12.62 16.08
N VAL A 148 -9.53 -12.04 15.76
CA VAL A 148 -10.64 -12.74 15.10
C VAL A 148 -10.73 -12.43 13.61
N GLN A 149 -10.48 -11.15 13.25
CA GLN A 149 -10.68 -10.71 11.87
C GLN A 149 -9.77 -9.54 11.47
N ALA A 150 -9.38 -9.55 10.21
CA ALA A 150 -8.74 -8.39 9.58
C ALA A 150 -9.75 -7.24 9.38
N ALA A 151 -9.27 -6.01 9.45
CA ALA A 151 -10.07 -4.84 9.11
C ALA A 151 -10.65 -4.97 7.69
N PRO A 152 -11.95 -4.73 7.50
CA PRO A 152 -12.56 -4.77 6.18
C PRO A 152 -12.07 -3.59 5.33
N ARG A 153 -12.03 -3.79 4.01
CA ARG A 153 -11.86 -2.66 3.07
C ARG A 153 -13.06 -1.72 3.18
N LEU A 154 -12.81 -0.43 3.03
CA LEU A 154 -13.87 0.60 3.07
C LEU A 154 -15.03 0.27 2.09
N ALA A 155 -14.69 -0.22 0.90
CA ALA A 155 -15.68 -0.66 -0.10
C ALA A 155 -16.60 -1.80 0.39
N GLN A 156 -16.18 -2.59 1.37
CA GLN A 156 -16.89 -3.74 1.92
C GLN A 156 -17.49 -3.45 3.31
N ALA A 157 -17.05 -2.39 3.97
CA ALA A 157 -17.55 -1.99 5.27
C ALA A 157 -19.01 -1.52 5.19
N ARG A 158 -19.81 -1.89 6.19
CA ARG A 158 -21.20 -1.43 6.32
C ARG A 158 -21.24 -0.24 7.25
N LEU A 159 -21.12 0.96 6.69
CA LEU A 159 -21.08 2.20 7.42
C LEU A 159 -22.47 2.85 7.49
N SER A 160 -22.82 3.39 8.65
CA SER A 160 -23.93 4.32 8.82
C SER A 160 -23.60 5.66 8.13
N LYS A 161 -24.61 6.51 7.95
CA LYS A 161 -24.39 7.82 7.33
C LYS A 161 -23.39 8.70 8.11
N PRO A 162 -23.42 8.79 9.45
CA PRO A 162 -22.40 9.51 10.22
C PRO A 162 -20.98 8.94 10.00
N GLU A 163 -20.83 7.61 9.99
CA GLU A 163 -19.53 6.97 9.75
C GLU A 163 -19.02 7.21 8.32
N LEU A 164 -19.91 7.29 7.32
CA LEU A 164 -19.54 7.66 5.96
C LEU A 164 -19.02 9.08 5.85
N LEU A 165 -19.62 10.02 6.58
CA LEU A 165 -19.15 11.41 6.64
C LEU A 165 -17.79 11.50 7.32
N ASP A 166 -17.63 10.84 8.47
CA ASP A 166 -16.36 10.77 9.18
C ASP A 166 -15.26 10.09 8.32
N ALA A 167 -15.60 8.99 7.63
CA ALA A 167 -14.66 8.32 6.73
C ALA A 167 -14.24 9.21 5.55
N TRP A 168 -15.14 10.06 5.04
CA TRP A 168 -14.81 11.04 3.99
C TRP A 168 -13.83 12.09 4.52
N GLU A 169 -14.10 12.68 5.67
CA GLU A 169 -13.23 13.68 6.30
C GLU A 169 -11.84 13.09 6.58
N GLN A 170 -11.77 11.89 7.15
CA GLN A 170 -10.52 11.20 7.41
C GLN A 170 -9.76 10.84 6.10
N LEU A 171 -10.48 10.47 5.03
CA LEU A 171 -9.86 10.18 3.74
C LEU A 171 -9.25 11.45 3.14
N CYS A 172 -9.99 12.57 3.12
CA CYS A 172 -9.48 13.84 2.61
C CYS A 172 -8.20 14.27 3.36
N GLU A 173 -8.21 14.20 4.69
CA GLU A 173 -7.04 14.49 5.51
C GLU A 173 -5.86 13.56 5.21
N ASN A 174 -6.10 12.26 5.06
CA ASN A 174 -5.04 11.32 4.73
C ASN A 174 -4.43 11.55 3.34
N VAL A 175 -5.27 11.86 2.33
CA VAL A 175 -4.77 12.18 0.98
C VAL A 175 -3.97 13.48 1.00
N ARG A 176 -4.38 14.47 1.80
CA ARG A 176 -3.60 15.70 2.03
C ARG A 176 -2.21 15.37 2.59
N LEU A 177 -2.14 14.50 3.61
CA LEU A 177 -0.85 14.09 4.21
C LEU A 177 0.02 13.28 3.23
N VAL A 178 -0.58 12.44 2.35
CA VAL A 178 0.15 11.79 1.25
C VAL A 178 0.74 12.82 0.29
N THR A 179 -0.03 13.87 -0.03
CA THR A 179 0.40 14.97 -0.90
C THR A 179 1.52 15.80 -0.25
N GLU A 180 1.40 16.12 1.04
CA GLU A 180 2.46 16.80 1.82
C GLU A 180 3.74 15.97 1.93
N ALA A 181 3.63 14.64 1.96
CA ALA A 181 4.78 13.74 1.89
C ALA A 181 5.44 13.74 0.48
N GLY A 182 4.87 14.46 -0.49
CA GLY A 182 5.38 14.60 -1.86
C GLY A 182 4.88 13.55 -2.84
N TYR A 183 3.81 12.80 -2.51
CA TYR A 183 3.34 11.68 -3.33
C TYR A 183 1.88 11.82 -3.77
N ALA A 184 1.54 11.19 -4.90
CA ALA A 184 0.19 10.76 -5.22
C ALA A 184 0.10 9.24 -5.06
N HIS A 185 -1.02 8.73 -4.55
CA HIS A 185 -1.24 7.28 -4.38
C HIS A 185 -1.27 6.54 -5.72
N ALA A 186 -1.82 7.19 -6.72
CA ALA A 186 -1.91 6.76 -8.12
C ALA A 186 -2.74 5.49 -8.38
N ASP A 187 -3.39 4.93 -7.36
CA ASP A 187 -4.40 3.87 -7.45
C ASP A 187 -5.42 3.97 -6.30
N LEU A 188 -5.73 5.20 -5.87
CA LEU A 188 -6.61 5.42 -4.73
C LEU A 188 -8.05 5.04 -5.06
N SER A 189 -8.63 4.24 -4.19
CA SER A 189 -10.02 3.80 -4.25
C SER A 189 -10.50 3.31 -2.88
N ALA A 190 -11.80 3.12 -2.72
CA ALA A 190 -12.37 2.55 -1.49
C ALA A 190 -11.91 1.08 -1.23
N TYR A 191 -11.28 0.44 -2.21
CA TYR A 191 -10.64 -0.87 -2.03
C TYR A 191 -9.23 -0.78 -1.46
N ASN A 192 -8.58 0.38 -1.56
CA ASN A 192 -7.25 0.65 -1.05
C ASN A 192 -7.29 1.51 0.23
N ALA A 193 -8.41 1.43 0.95
CA ALA A 193 -8.59 1.93 2.30
C ALA A 193 -9.23 0.85 3.18
N LEU A 194 -8.84 0.80 4.46
CA LEU A 194 -9.48 -0.02 5.48
C LEU A 194 -10.29 0.88 6.41
N TRP A 195 -11.36 0.31 6.98
CA TRP A 195 -12.12 0.96 8.05
C TRP A 195 -12.13 0.07 9.28
N TRP A 196 -11.57 0.57 10.39
CA TRP A 196 -11.45 -0.21 11.61
C TRP A 196 -11.65 0.65 12.85
N LYS A 197 -12.64 0.29 13.67
CA LYS A 197 -12.94 0.97 14.94
C LYS A 197 -13.03 2.49 14.84
N GLY A 198 -13.73 3.00 13.80
CA GLY A 198 -13.91 4.44 13.57
C GLY A 198 -12.69 5.14 12.95
N ARG A 199 -11.71 4.40 12.45
CA ARG A 199 -10.52 4.97 11.81
C ARG A 199 -10.33 4.43 10.40
N LEU A 200 -9.94 5.32 9.49
CA LEU A 200 -9.57 5.01 8.11
C LEU A 200 -8.05 4.84 8.00
N TRP A 201 -7.64 3.83 7.23
CA TRP A 201 -6.24 3.53 6.95
C TRP A 201 -6.06 3.40 5.44
N LEU A 202 -5.12 4.15 4.85
CA LEU A 202 -4.74 3.95 3.45
C LEU A 202 -3.74 2.81 3.33
N ILE A 203 -3.93 1.97 2.31
CA ILE A 203 -3.09 0.79 2.05
C ILE A 203 -2.77 0.70 0.55
N ASP A 204 -1.75 -0.08 0.21
CA ASP A 204 -1.45 -0.48 -1.18
C ASP A 204 -0.83 0.65 -2.03
N PHE A 205 0.41 1.05 -1.69
CA PHE A 205 1.18 2.14 -2.30
C PHE A 205 2.20 1.75 -3.40
N PRO A 206 2.20 0.55 -4.01
CA PRO A 206 3.23 0.20 -4.99
C PRO A 206 3.17 1.06 -6.26
N GLN A 207 2.02 1.70 -6.54
CA GLN A 207 1.81 2.57 -7.70
C GLN A 207 2.06 4.06 -7.37
N ALA A 208 2.32 4.39 -6.11
CA ALA A 208 2.53 5.77 -5.69
C ALA A 208 3.66 6.44 -6.49
N VAL A 209 3.49 7.71 -6.81
CA VAL A 209 4.45 8.48 -7.59
C VAL A 209 4.84 9.76 -6.87
N ASP A 210 6.10 10.12 -6.99
CA ASP A 210 6.60 11.43 -6.57
C ASP A 210 5.97 12.52 -7.44
N LEU A 211 5.35 13.52 -6.82
CA LEU A 211 4.61 14.58 -7.51
C LEU A 211 5.51 15.48 -8.35
N VAL A 212 6.76 15.68 -7.94
CA VAL A 212 7.72 16.56 -8.61
C VAL A 212 8.47 15.82 -9.71
N GLN A 213 8.87 14.57 -9.43
CA GLN A 213 9.68 13.79 -10.37
C GLN A 213 8.86 13.12 -11.48
N SER A 214 7.59 12.83 -11.22
CA SER A 214 6.70 12.22 -12.21
C SER A 214 6.07 13.28 -13.12
N PRO A 215 6.20 13.17 -14.45
CA PRO A 215 5.52 14.09 -15.38
C PRO A 215 3.99 13.97 -15.32
N HIS A 216 3.46 12.91 -14.69
CA HIS A 216 2.03 12.63 -14.54
C HIS A 216 1.56 12.70 -13.08
N GLY A 217 2.39 13.20 -12.16
CA GLY A 217 2.09 13.19 -10.73
C GLY A 217 0.76 13.88 -10.41
N PHE A 218 0.55 15.09 -10.92
CA PHE A 218 -0.68 15.84 -10.67
C PHE A 218 -1.89 15.30 -11.42
N ASP A 219 -1.75 14.74 -12.62
CA ASP A 219 -2.85 14.06 -13.32
C ASP A 219 -3.34 12.84 -12.53
N LEU A 220 -2.41 12.12 -11.90
CA LEU A 220 -2.72 10.97 -11.06
C LEU A 220 -3.36 11.38 -9.73
N LEU A 221 -2.88 12.46 -9.13
CA LEU A 221 -3.48 13.04 -7.93
C LEU A 221 -4.93 13.49 -8.19
N HIS A 222 -5.17 14.17 -9.33
CA HIS A 222 -6.52 14.54 -9.76
C HIS A 222 -7.42 13.31 -9.93
N ARG A 223 -6.92 12.27 -10.63
CA ARG A 223 -7.65 11.02 -10.80
C ARG A 223 -8.00 10.36 -9.47
N ASP A 224 -7.06 10.35 -8.52
CA ASP A 224 -7.27 9.79 -7.18
C ASP A 224 -8.40 10.56 -6.44
N ALA A 225 -8.38 11.90 -6.46
CA ALA A 225 -9.42 12.75 -5.88
C ALA A 225 -10.80 12.46 -6.51
N MET A 226 -10.88 12.37 -7.84
CA MET A 226 -12.12 12.09 -8.55
C MET A 226 -12.67 10.69 -8.26
N ASN A 227 -11.80 9.67 -8.19
CA ASN A 227 -12.21 8.30 -7.89
C ASN A 227 -12.87 8.17 -6.53
N VAL A 228 -12.25 8.71 -5.48
CA VAL A 228 -12.78 8.58 -4.13
C VAL A 228 -14.03 9.43 -3.94
N SER A 229 -14.06 10.67 -4.45
CA SER A 229 -15.24 11.54 -4.39
C SER A 229 -16.45 10.91 -5.08
N THR A 230 -16.25 10.33 -6.28
CA THR A 230 -17.31 9.61 -7.00
C THR A 230 -17.87 8.45 -6.17
N TRP A 231 -16.99 7.69 -5.50
CA TRP A 231 -17.44 6.59 -4.65
C TRP A 231 -18.25 7.09 -3.46
N PHE A 232 -17.79 8.11 -2.73
CA PHE A 232 -18.52 8.67 -1.58
C PHE A 232 -19.83 9.35 -2.01
N ALA A 233 -19.84 10.06 -3.13
CA ALA A 233 -21.07 10.64 -3.71
C ALA A 233 -22.09 9.55 -4.03
N SER A 234 -21.67 8.40 -4.56
CA SER A 234 -22.56 7.25 -4.79
C SER A 234 -23.18 6.66 -3.51
N LYS A 235 -22.61 6.97 -2.34
CA LYS A 235 -23.11 6.60 -1.00
C LYS A 235 -23.93 7.72 -0.33
N GLY A 236 -24.15 8.85 -1.02
CA GLY A 236 -24.94 9.97 -0.53
C GLY A 236 -24.18 10.94 0.38
N VAL A 237 -22.85 10.95 0.29
CA VAL A 237 -21.98 11.98 0.86
C VAL A 237 -21.85 13.13 -0.15
N ASP A 238 -21.87 14.36 0.32
CA ASP A 238 -21.57 15.53 -0.51
C ASP A 238 -20.06 15.65 -0.69
N ALA A 239 -19.53 14.90 -1.68
CA ALA A 239 -18.10 14.73 -1.94
C ALA A 239 -17.77 15.34 -3.31
N ASP A 240 -17.01 16.44 -3.29
CA ASP A 240 -16.57 17.16 -4.49
C ASP A 240 -15.10 16.87 -4.79
N GLY A 241 -14.83 16.19 -5.90
CA GLY A 241 -13.48 15.80 -6.31
C GLY A 241 -12.63 16.96 -6.80
N GLU A 242 -13.25 17.96 -7.44
CA GLU A 242 -12.53 19.15 -7.91
C GLU A 242 -12.15 20.06 -6.72
N ALA A 243 -13.05 20.22 -5.74
CA ALA A 243 -12.75 20.93 -4.51
C ALA A 243 -11.60 20.24 -3.74
N LEU A 244 -11.67 18.92 -3.57
CA LEU A 244 -10.59 18.15 -2.94
C LEU A 244 -9.28 18.35 -3.71
N PHE A 245 -9.27 18.22 -5.03
CA PHE A 245 -8.05 18.39 -5.82
C PHE A 245 -7.46 19.79 -5.69
N ALA A 246 -8.29 20.84 -5.66
CA ALA A 246 -7.84 22.21 -5.45
C ALA A 246 -7.16 22.39 -4.07
N GLU A 247 -7.69 21.76 -3.01
CA GLU A 247 -7.06 21.74 -1.68
C GLU A 247 -5.73 21.00 -1.69
N LEU A 248 -5.65 19.84 -2.37
CA LEU A 248 -4.42 19.06 -2.50
C LEU A 248 -3.32 19.83 -3.26
N LEU A 249 -3.67 20.57 -4.31
CA LEU A 249 -2.72 21.45 -5.00
C LEU A 249 -2.17 22.54 -4.09
N ALA A 250 -3.00 23.09 -3.20
CA ALA A 250 -2.57 24.14 -2.28
C ALA A 250 -1.58 23.64 -1.20
N CYS A 251 -1.59 22.35 -0.87
CA CYS A 251 -0.66 21.76 0.11
C CYS A 251 0.56 21.06 -0.52
N ALA A 252 0.60 20.92 -1.86
CA ALA A 252 1.73 20.31 -2.57
C ALA A 252 2.97 21.23 -2.68
N PHE A 253 2.83 22.52 -2.33
CA PHE A 253 3.83 23.57 -2.41
C PHE A 253 3.82 24.40 -1.11
#